data_1901a6f2c9fcd36ecd6b6de837de200f
#
_entry.id   1901a6f2c9fcd36ecd6b6de837de200f
#
_cell.length_a   1.000
_cell.length_b   1.000
_cell.length_c   1.000
_cell.angle_alpha   90.00
_cell.angle_beta   90.00
_cell.angle_gamma   90.00
#
_symmetry.space_group_name_H-M   'P 1'
#
loop_
_entity.id
_entity.type
_entity.pdbx_description
1 polymer ?
#
loop_
_entity_poly.entity_id
_entity_poly.type
_entity_poly.pdbx_seq_one_letter_code
_entity_poly.pdbx_strand_id
1 'polypeptide(L)' 'MSQLLTVSEVADILRVDATTVRRWVKYGVLEAISLPHARKRRSYRIKRETLDKVFENNTHLQLAQQA' A
#
# COMPACT_ATOMS: atom_id res chain seq x y z
N MET A 1 10.67 13.63 -7.60
CA MET A 1 9.28 13.72 -7.25
C MET A 1 8.70 12.37 -6.94
N SER A 2 7.89 12.29 -5.92
CA SER A 2 7.28 11.04 -5.55
C SER A 2 6.15 10.70 -6.48
N GLN A 3 6.11 9.46 -6.88
CA GLN A 3 5.01 8.95 -7.65
C GLN A 3 3.94 8.44 -6.70
N LEU A 4 2.71 8.78 -6.98
CA LEU A 4 1.59 8.31 -6.17
C LEU A 4 0.89 7.18 -6.88
N LEU A 5 0.64 6.12 -6.13
CA LEU A 5 0.01 4.92 -6.66
C LEU A 5 -1.38 4.76 -6.05
N THR A 6 -2.29 4.25 -6.84
CA THR A 6 -3.63 3.93 -6.31
C THR A 6 -3.56 2.62 -5.53
N VAL A 7 -4.61 2.37 -4.77
CA VAL A 7 -4.73 1.09 -4.05
C VAL A 7 -4.69 -0.07 -5.03
N SER A 8 -5.38 0.06 -6.16
CA SER A 8 -5.39 -1.00 -7.17
C SER A 8 -4.01 -1.25 -7.73
N GLU A 9 -3.26 -0.19 -7.99
CA GLU A 9 -1.91 -0.35 -8.52
C GLU A 9 -1.01 -1.05 -7.53
N VAL A 10 -1.11 -0.68 -6.26
CA VAL A 10 -0.32 -1.32 -5.22
C VAL A 10 -0.71 -2.78 -5.10
N ALA A 11 -1.99 -3.07 -5.16
CA ALA A 11 -2.46 -4.45 -5.08
C ALA A 11 -1.87 -5.30 -6.21
N ASP A 12 -1.83 -4.74 -7.41
CA ASP A 12 -1.25 -5.43 -8.54
C ASP A 12 0.24 -5.70 -8.34
N ILE A 13 0.95 -4.68 -7.86
CA ILE A 13 2.39 -4.82 -7.63
C ILE A 13 2.68 -5.88 -6.60
N LEU A 14 1.90 -5.91 -5.54
CA LEU A 14 2.11 -6.85 -4.45
C LEU A 14 1.39 -8.17 -4.67
N ARG A 15 0.59 -8.23 -5.72
CA ARG A 15 -0.18 -9.44 -6.05
C ARG A 15 -1.12 -9.86 -4.94
N VAL A 16 -1.84 -8.89 -4.43
CA VAL A 16 -2.86 -9.12 -3.42
C VAL A 16 -4.13 -8.40 -3.84
N ASP A 17 -5.19 -8.63 -3.10
CA ASP A 17 -6.45 -7.95 -3.36
C ASP A 17 -6.39 -6.50 -2.92
N ALA A 18 -7.13 -5.64 -3.61
CA ALA A 18 -7.24 -4.24 -3.20
C ALA A 18 -7.80 -4.14 -1.78
N THR A 19 -8.69 -5.04 -1.42
CA THR A 19 -9.25 -5.07 -0.08
C THR A 19 -8.15 -5.26 0.96
N THR A 20 -7.20 -6.12 0.66
CA THR A 20 -6.07 -6.37 1.57
C THR A 20 -5.24 -5.10 1.74
N VAL A 21 -4.99 -4.39 0.63
CA VAL A 21 -4.22 -3.14 0.71
C VAL A 21 -4.96 -2.12 1.55
N ARG A 22 -6.26 -1.98 1.35
CA ARG A 22 -7.07 -1.05 2.14
C ARG A 22 -7.02 -1.38 3.62
N ARG A 23 -7.02 -2.65 3.92
CA ARG A 23 -6.95 -3.12 5.29
C ARG A 23 -5.61 -2.73 5.92
N TRP A 24 -4.54 -2.90 5.18
CA TRP A 24 -3.21 -2.51 5.66
C TRP A 24 -3.14 -1.01 5.94
N VAL A 25 -3.75 -0.22 5.06
CA VAL A 25 -3.80 1.22 5.27
C VAL A 25 -4.61 1.54 6.52
N LYS A 26 -5.73 0.87 6.68
CA LYS A 26 -6.61 1.11 7.82
C LYS A 26 -5.91 0.80 9.15
N TYR A 27 -5.11 -0.24 9.16
CA TYR A 27 -4.43 -0.65 10.40
C TYR A 27 -3.08 0.00 10.60
N GLY A 28 -2.70 0.89 9.71
CA GLY A 28 -1.43 1.59 9.86
C GLY A 28 -0.22 0.79 9.45
N VAL A 29 -0.41 -0.35 8.83
CA VAL A 29 0.69 -1.15 8.32
C VAL A 29 1.34 -0.49 7.12
N LEU A 30 0.53 0.18 6.31
CA LEU A 30 0.99 0.83 5.10
C LEU A 30 0.52 2.27 5.13
N GLU A 31 1.47 3.20 5.07
CA GLU A 31 1.14 4.62 5.04
C GLU A 31 0.50 4.99 3.73
N ALA A 32 -0.50 5.85 3.82
CA ALA A 32 -1.18 6.32 2.62
C ALA A 32 -1.66 7.73 2.84
N ILE A 33 -1.81 8.45 1.74
CA ILE A 33 -2.37 9.78 1.75
C ILE A 33 -3.86 9.64 1.45
N SER A 34 -4.67 10.20 2.33
CA SER A 34 -6.10 10.21 2.13
C SER A 34 -6.47 11.49 1.37
N LEU A 35 -7.03 11.33 0.20
CA LEU A 35 -7.39 12.48 -0.60
C LEU A 35 -8.77 12.98 -0.21
N PRO A 36 -8.96 14.30 -0.17
CA PRO A 36 -10.29 14.83 0.04
C PRO A 36 -11.19 14.42 -1.10
N HIS A 37 -12.41 14.16 -0.81
CA HIS A 37 -13.29 13.63 -1.82
C HIS A 37 -14.65 14.30 -1.71
N ALA A 38 -15.19 14.63 -2.86
CA ALA A 38 -16.50 15.27 -2.89
C ALA A 38 -17.62 14.29 -2.63
N ARG A 39 -17.34 13.01 -2.74
CA ARG A 39 -18.35 12.00 -2.55
C ARG A 39 -18.07 11.20 -1.29
N LYS A 40 -18.82 10.17 -1.08
CA LYS A 40 -18.74 9.41 0.15
C LYS A 40 -17.48 8.59 0.27
N ARG A 41 -16.86 8.25 -0.84
CA ARG A 41 -15.71 7.37 -0.82
C ARG A 41 -14.45 8.13 -0.54
N ARG A 42 -13.58 7.50 0.21
CA ARG A 42 -12.25 8.02 0.42
C ARG A 42 -11.32 7.42 -0.61
N SER A 43 -10.45 8.25 -1.13
CA SER A 43 -9.43 7.79 -2.05
C SER A 43 -8.10 7.83 -1.37
N TYR A 44 -7.35 6.76 -1.48
CA TYR A 44 -6.02 6.70 -0.91
C TYR A 44 -5.00 6.68 -2.02
N ARG A 45 -3.85 7.26 -1.72
CA ARG A 45 -2.70 7.19 -2.60
C ARG A 45 -1.50 6.79 -1.78
N ILE A 46 -0.71 5.89 -2.32
CA ILE A 46 0.47 5.38 -1.64
C ILE A 46 1.70 5.87 -2.41
N LYS A 47 2.65 6.47 -1.70
CA LYS A 47 3.87 6.92 -2.32
C LYS A 47 4.70 5.73 -2.76
N ARG A 48 5.32 5.83 -3.91
CA ARG A 48 6.21 4.78 -4.38
C ARG A 48 7.31 4.52 -3.37
N GLU A 49 7.80 5.57 -2.75
CA GLU A 49 8.83 5.44 -1.73
C GLU A 49 8.37 4.57 -0.57
N THR A 50 7.12 4.73 -0.18
CA THR A 50 6.56 3.94 0.91
C THR A 50 6.57 2.47 0.54
N LEU A 51 6.21 2.17 -0.69
CA LEU A 51 6.18 0.81 -1.16
C LEU A 51 7.59 0.21 -1.19
N ASP A 52 8.55 1.01 -1.63
CA ASP A 52 9.95 0.56 -1.65
C ASP A 52 10.44 0.23 -0.26
N LYS A 53 10.05 1.02 0.72
CA LYS A 53 10.44 0.77 2.10
C LYS A 53 9.81 -0.51 2.63
N VAL A 54 8.59 -0.77 2.24
CA VAL A 54 7.93 -2.01 2.64
C VAL A 54 8.71 -3.20 2.11
N PHE A 55 9.12 -3.14 0.85
CA PHE A 55 9.92 -4.21 0.27
C PHE A 55 11.22 -4.40 1.04
N GLU A 56 11.92 -3.32 1.32
CA GLU A 56 13.19 -3.40 2.00
C GLU A 56 13.05 -3.95 3.40
N ASN A 57 12.05 -3.47 4.11
CA ASN A 57 11.87 -3.87 5.50
C ASN A 57 11.36 -5.29 5.65
N ASN A 58 10.61 -5.75 4.68
CA ASN A 58 9.94 -7.04 4.79
C ASN A 58 10.57 -8.16 3.99
N THR A 59 11.59 -7.85 3.21
CA THR A 59 12.25 -8.89 2.41
C THR A 59 12.72 -10.03 3.29
N HIS A 60 13.33 -9.69 4.39
CA HIS A 60 13.85 -10.68 5.32
C HIS A 60 12.72 -11.52 5.91
N LEU A 61 11.66 -10.83 6.32
CA LEU A 61 10.52 -11.52 6.93
C LEU A 61 9.79 -12.40 5.94
N GLN A 62 9.70 -11.93 4.70
CA GLN A 62 9.04 -12.71 3.68
C GLN A 62 9.74 -14.02 3.41
N LEU A 63 11.05 -13.98 3.39
CA LEU A 63 11.81 -15.21 3.18
C LEU A 63 11.54 -16.22 4.30
N ALA A 64 11.45 -15.73 5.50
CA ALA A 64 11.16 -16.60 6.62
C ALA A 64 9.77 -17.20 6.54
N GLN A 65 8.82 -16.40 6.07
CA GLN A 65 7.44 -16.86 5.99
C GLN A 65 7.22 -17.85 4.88
N GLN A 66 7.99 -17.74 3.84
CA GLN A 66 7.83 -18.63 2.71
C GLN A 66 8.49 -19.98 2.89
N ALA A 67 9.28 -20.07 3.88
CA ALA A 67 10.00 -21.32 4.15
C ALA A 67 9.09 -22.46 4.56
#